data_652b387917708a21f975ed164e692a4f
#
_entry.id   652b387917708a21f975ed164e692a4f
#
_cell.length_a   1.000
_cell.length_b   1.000
_cell.length_c   1.000
_cell.angle_alpha   90.00
_cell.angle_beta   90.00
_cell.angle_gamma   90.00
#
_symmetry.space_group_name_H-M   'P 1'
#
loop_
_entity.id
_entity.type
_entity.pdbx_description
1 polymer ?
#
loop_
_entity_poly.entity_id
_entity_poly.type
_entity_poly.pdbx_seq_one_letter_code
_entity_poly.pdbx_strand_id
1 'polypeptide(L)'
;ALELKIAFDCKVITVTHFSEWSSVIHDNLEKLRIILRKKETNELEDLIQKSFEEERTCYERMDQVISLSNYMQELLYHDYGVDINRIIIIPNGMSDKIKEEVDQKRLRKKWHLYPEEQMIIFVGRLEEIKGTHFLIRAFQLILQESPNCRLWIVGDGDYQNSFSEANPIFSKITFTGFVDQTSLFELYRLADVGVVPSLFEPFGYVPVEMMMHELPIVATATSGLNEVVDESCGLKVPLIVSPDSVEIDTSLLAQKIVYLL
;
A
#
# COMPACT_ATOMS: atom_id res chain seq x y z
N ALA A 1 -9.79 25.52 -7.30
CA ALA A 1 -8.62 26.10 -6.59
C ALA A 1 -8.19 27.43 -7.23
N LEU A 2 -7.92 27.49 -8.54
CA LEU A 2 -7.48 28.72 -9.22
C LEU A 2 -8.51 29.85 -9.14
N GLU A 3 -9.79 29.55 -9.31
CA GLU A 3 -10.88 30.52 -9.17
C GLU A 3 -10.95 31.12 -7.77
N LEU A 4 -10.73 30.28 -6.74
CA LEU A 4 -10.66 30.76 -5.35
C LEU A 4 -9.46 31.68 -5.12
N LYS A 5 -8.29 31.32 -5.68
CA LYS A 5 -7.09 32.17 -5.61
C LYS A 5 -7.31 33.54 -6.20
N ILE A 6 -7.96 33.60 -7.37
CA ILE A 6 -8.27 34.87 -8.05
C ILE A 6 -9.36 35.66 -7.30
N ALA A 7 -10.42 34.98 -6.86
CA ALA A 7 -11.57 35.61 -6.22
C ALA A 7 -11.29 36.17 -4.83
N PHE A 8 -10.38 35.50 -4.08
CA PHE A 8 -10.13 35.82 -2.67
C PHE A 8 -8.71 36.32 -2.39
N ASP A 9 -7.87 36.47 -3.41
CA ASP A 9 -6.45 36.87 -3.26
C ASP A 9 -5.74 36.07 -2.15
N CYS A 10 -5.95 34.74 -2.13
CA CYS A 10 -5.43 33.86 -1.11
C CYS A 10 -4.33 32.93 -1.66
N LYS A 11 -3.47 32.45 -0.77
CA LYS A 11 -2.54 31.37 -1.10
C LYS A 11 -3.27 30.04 -1.19
N VAL A 12 -2.87 29.21 -2.15
CA VAL A 12 -3.43 27.86 -2.35
C VAL A 12 -2.32 26.85 -2.16
N ILE A 13 -2.56 25.92 -1.25
CA ILE A 13 -1.66 24.80 -0.92
C ILE A 13 -2.37 23.50 -1.31
N THR A 14 -1.69 22.60 -1.95
CA THR A 14 -2.19 21.25 -2.24
C THR A 14 -1.39 20.20 -1.49
N VAL A 15 -2.04 19.09 -1.17
CA VAL A 15 -1.39 17.90 -0.60
C VAL A 15 -1.47 16.77 -1.64
N THR A 16 -0.35 16.15 -1.95
CA THR A 16 -0.29 15.07 -2.93
C THR A 16 -0.51 13.75 -2.22
N HIS A 17 -1.67 13.13 -2.43
CA HIS A 17 -2.01 11.84 -1.85
C HIS A 17 -1.88 10.68 -2.83
N PHE A 18 -2.17 10.90 -4.11
CA PHE A 18 -2.28 9.85 -5.11
C PHE A 18 -2.26 10.45 -6.52
N SER A 19 -1.73 9.71 -7.50
CA SER A 19 -1.77 10.04 -8.91
C SER A 19 -2.53 8.97 -9.68
N GLU A 20 -3.48 9.34 -10.53
CA GLU A 20 -4.33 8.37 -11.25
C GLU A 20 -3.51 7.41 -12.12
N TRP A 21 -2.51 7.91 -12.83
CA TRP A 21 -1.63 7.10 -13.66
C TRP A 21 -0.89 6.02 -12.86
N SER A 22 -0.56 6.27 -11.59
CA SER A 22 0.17 5.31 -10.75
C SER A 22 -0.61 4.03 -10.50
N SER A 23 -1.95 4.11 -10.43
CA SER A 23 -2.79 2.91 -10.33
C SER A 23 -2.83 2.10 -11.62
N VAL A 24 -2.71 2.77 -12.77
CA VAL A 24 -2.83 2.14 -14.09
C VAL A 24 -1.56 1.40 -14.49
N ILE A 25 -0.39 1.94 -14.16
CA ILE A 25 0.91 1.34 -14.50
C ILE A 25 1.72 0.92 -13.27
N HIS A 26 1.07 0.79 -12.12
CA HIS A 26 1.63 0.32 -10.85
C HIS A 26 2.89 1.11 -10.43
N ASP A 27 2.82 2.45 -10.56
CA ASP A 27 3.91 3.38 -10.26
C ASP A 27 5.22 3.11 -11.05
N ASN A 28 5.11 2.49 -12.20
CA ASN A 28 6.26 2.22 -13.05
C ASN A 28 6.77 3.51 -13.71
N LEU A 29 7.70 4.20 -13.04
CA LEU A 29 8.25 5.47 -13.52
C LEU A 29 9.00 5.35 -14.84
N GLU A 30 9.64 4.20 -15.10
CA GLU A 30 10.31 3.96 -16.38
C GLU A 30 9.27 3.95 -17.51
N LYS A 31 8.19 3.20 -17.33
CA LYS A 31 7.06 3.14 -18.28
C LYS A 31 6.40 4.52 -18.43
N LEU A 32 6.18 5.24 -17.34
CA LEU A 32 5.64 6.61 -17.38
C LEU A 32 6.50 7.50 -18.29
N ARG A 33 7.81 7.55 -18.04
CA ARG A 33 8.74 8.39 -18.80
C ARG A 33 8.82 8.01 -20.27
N ILE A 34 8.65 6.74 -20.61
CA ILE A 34 8.52 6.25 -21.99
C ILE A 34 7.23 6.79 -22.59
N ILE A 35 6.09 6.63 -21.92
CA ILE A 35 4.78 7.10 -22.41
C ILE A 35 4.79 8.62 -22.64
N LEU A 36 5.30 9.40 -21.70
CA LEU A 36 5.33 10.87 -21.80
C LEU A 36 6.18 11.40 -22.99
N ARG A 37 7.08 10.59 -23.55
CA ARG A 37 7.91 10.95 -24.71
C ARG A 37 7.31 10.52 -26.04
N LYS A 38 6.28 9.67 -26.02
CA LYS A 38 5.64 9.19 -27.26
C LYS A 38 4.83 10.30 -27.95
N LYS A 39 4.91 10.34 -29.28
CA LYS A 39 4.06 11.21 -30.12
C LYS A 39 2.79 10.52 -30.59
N GLU A 40 2.87 9.20 -30.76
CA GLU A 40 1.73 8.35 -31.14
C GLU A 40 1.48 7.39 -29.97
N THR A 41 0.27 7.42 -29.44
CA THR A 41 -0.16 6.73 -28.23
C THR A 41 -1.44 5.93 -28.52
N ASN A 42 -1.69 4.89 -27.74
CA ASN A 42 -2.99 4.23 -27.68
C ASN A 42 -3.91 4.92 -26.66
N GLU A 43 -5.17 4.52 -26.59
CA GLU A 43 -6.17 5.14 -25.69
C GLU A 43 -5.72 5.18 -24.21
N LEU A 44 -5.06 4.11 -23.72
CA LEU A 44 -4.59 4.05 -22.35
C LEU A 44 -3.41 5.01 -22.12
N GLU A 45 -2.47 5.06 -23.03
CA GLU A 45 -1.33 5.97 -22.97
C GLU A 45 -1.77 7.44 -23.07
N ASP A 46 -2.78 7.73 -23.87
CA ASP A 46 -3.41 9.06 -23.95
C ASP A 46 -4.01 9.49 -22.60
N LEU A 47 -4.72 8.58 -21.93
CA LEU A 47 -5.28 8.82 -20.61
C LEU A 47 -4.18 9.11 -19.58
N ILE A 48 -3.09 8.35 -19.61
CA ILE A 48 -1.94 8.55 -18.72
C ILE A 48 -1.28 9.91 -18.97
N GLN A 49 -1.02 10.25 -20.25
CA GLN A 49 -0.44 11.56 -20.60
C GLN A 49 -1.34 12.70 -20.14
N LYS A 50 -2.65 12.58 -20.39
CA LYS A 50 -3.62 13.60 -20.02
C LYS A 50 -3.71 13.78 -18.51
N SER A 51 -3.84 12.69 -17.75
CA SER A 51 -3.87 12.72 -16.27
C SER A 51 -2.62 13.37 -15.71
N PHE A 52 -1.44 12.99 -16.21
CA PHE A 52 -0.17 13.56 -15.78
C PHE A 52 -0.10 15.08 -16.06
N GLU A 53 -0.51 15.54 -17.25
CA GLU A 53 -0.49 16.96 -17.60
C GLU A 53 -1.51 17.79 -16.80
N GLU A 54 -2.67 17.22 -16.49
CA GLU A 54 -3.66 17.86 -15.62
C GLU A 54 -3.12 18.06 -14.20
N GLU A 55 -2.49 17.02 -13.63
CA GLU A 55 -1.82 17.11 -12.34
C GLU A 55 -0.66 18.11 -12.37
N ARG A 56 0.21 18.07 -13.39
CA ARG A 56 1.30 19.02 -13.57
C ARG A 56 0.80 20.44 -13.61
N THR A 57 -0.22 20.71 -14.41
CA THR A 57 -0.85 22.03 -14.51
C THR A 57 -1.44 22.49 -13.16
N CYS A 58 -1.97 21.54 -12.39
CA CYS A 58 -2.44 21.83 -11.05
C CYS A 58 -1.30 22.27 -10.13
N TYR A 59 -0.19 21.51 -10.07
CA TYR A 59 0.96 21.82 -9.21
C TYR A 59 1.66 23.14 -9.60
N GLU A 60 1.76 23.44 -10.89
CA GLU A 60 2.32 24.73 -11.37
C GLU A 60 1.59 25.95 -10.80
N ARG A 61 0.27 25.83 -10.60
CA ARG A 61 -0.59 26.91 -10.14
C ARG A 61 -0.69 27.08 -8.62
N MET A 62 -0.22 26.09 -7.85
CA MET A 62 -0.23 26.14 -6.39
C MET A 62 0.91 27.01 -5.86
N ASP A 63 0.70 27.66 -4.74
CA ASP A 63 1.77 28.41 -4.06
C ASP A 63 2.75 27.47 -3.36
N GLN A 64 2.23 26.36 -2.79
CA GLN A 64 3.02 25.29 -2.19
C GLN A 64 2.37 23.94 -2.45
N VAL A 65 3.21 22.89 -2.48
CA VAL A 65 2.80 21.48 -2.59
C VAL A 65 3.33 20.73 -1.38
N ILE A 66 2.45 20.07 -0.64
CA ILE A 66 2.83 19.20 0.46
C ILE A 66 3.01 17.79 -0.10
N SER A 67 4.19 17.23 0.11
CA SER A 67 4.54 15.85 -0.16
C SER A 67 4.45 15.01 1.13
N LEU A 68 4.01 13.76 1.03
CA LEU A 68 3.89 12.86 2.18
C LEU A 68 5.16 12.07 2.45
N SER A 69 6.11 12.05 1.51
CA SER A 69 7.34 11.26 1.58
C SER A 69 8.44 11.90 0.73
N ASN A 70 9.71 11.51 0.94
CA ASN A 70 10.82 11.92 0.07
C ASN A 70 10.62 11.39 -1.36
N TYR A 71 10.12 10.16 -1.50
CA TYR A 71 9.79 9.60 -2.81
C TYR A 71 8.85 10.50 -3.61
N MET A 72 7.76 10.97 -2.99
CA MET A 72 6.81 11.87 -3.65
C MET A 72 7.41 13.25 -3.91
N GLN A 73 8.33 13.73 -3.07
CA GLN A 73 9.07 14.97 -3.33
C GLN A 73 9.93 14.85 -4.58
N GLU A 74 10.70 13.75 -4.72
CA GLU A 74 11.53 13.49 -5.89
C GLU A 74 10.70 13.39 -7.18
N LEU A 75 9.54 12.71 -7.11
CA LEU A 75 8.60 12.63 -8.23
C LEU A 75 8.09 14.02 -8.64
N LEU A 76 7.66 14.84 -7.67
CA LEU A 76 7.18 16.21 -7.92
C LEU A 76 8.28 17.09 -8.54
N TYR A 77 9.50 16.97 -8.06
CA TYR A 77 10.61 17.77 -8.55
C TYR A 77 11.10 17.33 -9.94
N HIS A 78 11.38 16.03 -10.11
CA HIS A 78 12.03 15.53 -11.32
C HIS A 78 11.07 15.29 -12.49
N ASP A 79 9.88 14.79 -12.22
CA ASP A 79 8.96 14.38 -13.28
C ASP A 79 7.86 15.44 -13.52
N TYR A 80 7.33 16.07 -12.49
CA TYR A 80 6.36 17.16 -12.64
C TYR A 80 7.00 18.55 -12.81
N GLY A 81 8.29 18.71 -12.51
CA GLY A 81 9.00 19.97 -12.65
C GLY A 81 8.61 21.06 -11.62
N VAL A 82 8.09 20.66 -10.47
CA VAL A 82 7.76 21.58 -9.37
C VAL A 82 9.05 22.09 -8.74
N ASP A 83 9.18 23.42 -8.56
CA ASP A 83 10.33 23.99 -7.86
C ASP A 83 10.46 23.42 -6.45
N ILE A 84 11.65 22.90 -6.10
CA ILE A 84 11.94 22.26 -4.81
C ILE A 84 11.63 23.18 -3.62
N ASN A 85 11.78 24.51 -3.78
CA ASN A 85 11.46 25.49 -2.74
C ASN A 85 9.94 25.62 -2.47
N ARG A 86 9.11 25.08 -3.35
CA ARG A 86 7.65 25.04 -3.21
C ARG A 86 7.15 23.72 -2.67
N ILE A 87 8.02 22.72 -2.49
CA ILE A 87 7.66 21.39 -1.97
C ILE A 87 8.03 21.32 -0.49
N ILE A 88 7.07 20.94 0.34
CA ILE A 88 7.28 20.74 1.77
C ILE A 88 6.91 19.31 2.11
N ILE A 89 7.80 18.57 2.77
CA ILE A 89 7.49 17.22 3.25
C ILE A 89 6.77 17.33 4.60
N ILE A 90 5.55 16.85 4.63
CA ILE A 90 4.75 16.72 5.86
C ILE A 90 4.11 15.32 5.83
N PRO A 91 4.70 14.34 6.52
CA PRO A 91 4.13 13.00 6.62
C PRO A 91 2.76 13.04 7.29
N ASN A 92 1.91 12.07 6.95
CA ASN A 92 0.61 11.94 7.60
C ASN A 92 0.79 11.61 9.08
N GLY A 93 0.01 12.27 9.94
CA GLY A 93 -0.06 11.97 11.36
C GLY A 93 -1.12 10.93 11.67
N MET A 94 -0.92 10.20 12.75
CA MET A 94 -1.92 9.31 13.33
C MET A 94 -2.16 9.63 14.80
N SER A 95 -3.39 9.36 15.27
CA SER A 95 -3.73 9.51 16.68
C SER A 95 -3.26 8.29 17.45
N ASP A 96 -2.44 8.50 18.47
CA ASP A 96 -1.98 7.46 19.40
C ASP A 96 -3.11 7.07 20.38
N LYS A 97 -4.09 6.34 19.88
CA LYS A 97 -5.20 5.80 20.67
C LYS A 97 -5.15 4.28 20.70
N ILE A 98 -4.05 3.73 21.21
CA ILE A 98 -3.99 2.30 21.52
C ILE A 98 -4.85 2.07 22.76
N LYS A 99 -5.89 1.27 22.61
CA LYS A 99 -6.76 0.87 23.71
C LYS A 99 -6.08 -0.23 24.54
N GLU A 100 -6.50 -0.27 25.82
CA GLU A 100 -6.07 -1.14 26.92
C GLU A 100 -5.78 -2.61 26.58
N GLU A 101 -5.07 -3.29 27.49
CA GLU A 101 -4.82 -4.73 27.45
C GLU A 101 -6.08 -5.51 27.15
N VAL A 102 -6.01 -6.41 26.17
CA VAL A 102 -7.15 -7.22 25.76
C VAL A 102 -6.85 -8.69 26.02
N ASP A 103 -7.84 -9.40 26.54
CA ASP A 103 -7.76 -10.85 26.73
C ASP A 103 -7.66 -11.56 25.36
N GLN A 104 -6.47 -11.98 25.01
CA GLN A 104 -6.13 -12.69 23.77
C GLN A 104 -7.01 -13.94 23.58
N LYS A 105 -7.31 -14.70 24.65
CA LYS A 105 -8.14 -15.90 24.56
C LYS A 105 -9.56 -15.56 24.15
N ARG A 106 -10.10 -14.46 24.71
CA ARG A 106 -11.43 -13.97 24.35
C ARG A 106 -11.49 -13.51 22.89
N LEU A 107 -10.47 -12.81 22.42
CA LEU A 107 -10.40 -12.34 21.03
C LEU A 107 -10.30 -13.51 20.06
N ARG A 108 -9.39 -14.48 20.30
CA ARG A 108 -9.27 -15.67 19.45
C ARG A 108 -10.59 -16.43 19.34
N LYS A 109 -11.33 -16.56 20.44
CA LYS A 109 -12.67 -17.16 20.44
C LYS A 109 -13.68 -16.34 19.65
N LYS A 110 -13.69 -15.01 19.80
CA LYS A 110 -14.58 -14.09 19.06
C LYS A 110 -14.38 -14.23 17.56
N TRP A 111 -13.12 -14.29 17.12
CA TRP A 111 -12.75 -14.35 15.72
C TRP A 111 -12.55 -15.77 15.18
N HIS A 112 -12.94 -16.80 15.95
CA HIS A 112 -12.85 -18.22 15.56
C HIS A 112 -11.45 -18.66 15.12
N LEU A 113 -10.40 -18.11 15.74
CA LEU A 113 -9.01 -18.49 15.53
C LEU A 113 -8.61 -19.54 16.58
N TYR A 114 -8.13 -20.72 16.13
CA TYR A 114 -7.71 -21.77 17.05
C TYR A 114 -6.41 -21.39 17.78
N PRO A 115 -6.17 -21.92 19.00
CA PRO A 115 -5.01 -21.54 19.80
C PRO A 115 -3.65 -21.74 19.13
N GLU A 116 -3.53 -22.78 18.31
CA GLU A 116 -2.32 -23.17 17.58
C GLU A 116 -2.19 -22.53 16.19
N GLU A 117 -3.20 -21.83 15.71
CA GLU A 117 -3.14 -21.16 14.40
C GLU A 117 -2.33 -19.87 14.49
N GLN A 118 -1.41 -19.70 13.55
CA GLN A 118 -0.70 -18.44 13.32
C GLN A 118 -1.48 -17.61 12.29
N MET A 119 -1.60 -16.32 12.57
CA MET A 119 -2.41 -15.41 11.77
C MET A 119 -1.53 -14.44 10.98
N ILE A 120 -1.58 -14.53 9.67
CA ILE A 120 -1.02 -13.54 8.75
C ILE A 120 -2.16 -12.60 8.35
N ILE A 121 -1.94 -11.28 8.44
CA ILE A 121 -2.97 -10.30 8.10
C ILE A 121 -2.53 -9.36 6.97
N PHE A 122 -3.42 -9.16 6.02
CA PHE A 122 -3.41 -8.09 5.03
C PHE A 122 -4.59 -7.15 5.31
N VAL A 123 -4.35 -5.84 5.22
CA VAL A 123 -5.38 -4.82 5.36
C VAL A 123 -5.28 -3.84 4.20
N GLY A 124 -6.39 -3.62 3.49
CA GLY A 124 -6.43 -2.67 2.39
C GLY A 124 -7.57 -2.91 1.41
N ARG A 125 -7.70 -2.01 0.45
CA ARG A 125 -8.62 -2.21 -0.69
C ARG A 125 -8.13 -3.38 -1.54
N LEU A 126 -9.05 -4.19 -2.05
CA LEU A 126 -8.74 -5.28 -2.97
C LEU A 126 -8.62 -4.75 -4.40
N GLU A 127 -7.54 -4.05 -4.64
CA GLU A 127 -7.13 -3.52 -5.94
C GLU A 127 -5.79 -4.14 -6.32
N GLU A 128 -5.52 -4.26 -7.61
CA GLU A 128 -4.30 -4.89 -8.13
C GLU A 128 -3.04 -4.25 -7.56
N ILE A 129 -3.03 -2.90 -7.45
CA ILE A 129 -1.91 -2.13 -6.90
C ILE A 129 -1.57 -2.47 -5.43
N LYS A 130 -2.49 -3.09 -4.68
CA LYS A 130 -2.26 -3.54 -3.30
C LYS A 130 -1.64 -4.93 -3.21
N GLY A 131 -1.46 -5.61 -4.34
CA GLY A 131 -0.67 -6.83 -4.45
C GLY A 131 -1.22 -8.06 -3.73
N THR A 132 -2.52 -8.08 -3.39
CA THR A 132 -3.14 -9.18 -2.65
C THR A 132 -2.97 -10.53 -3.35
N HIS A 133 -3.01 -10.57 -4.67
CA HIS A 133 -2.81 -11.77 -5.47
C HIS A 133 -1.39 -12.35 -5.31
N PHE A 134 -0.35 -11.52 -5.20
CA PHE A 134 1.01 -11.98 -4.89
C PHE A 134 1.09 -12.59 -3.50
N LEU A 135 0.42 -11.96 -2.51
CA LEU A 135 0.36 -12.51 -1.15
C LEU A 135 -0.32 -13.89 -1.12
N ILE A 136 -1.42 -14.06 -1.83
CA ILE A 136 -2.13 -15.35 -1.89
C ILE A 136 -1.23 -16.43 -2.52
N ARG A 137 -0.50 -16.11 -3.60
CA ARG A 137 0.49 -17.02 -4.20
C ARG A 137 1.62 -17.35 -3.21
N ALA A 138 2.15 -16.35 -2.51
CA ALA A 138 3.16 -16.57 -1.47
C ALA A 138 2.61 -17.44 -0.33
N PHE A 139 1.34 -17.27 0.05
CA PHE A 139 0.71 -18.04 1.11
C PHE A 139 0.55 -19.53 0.75
N GLN A 140 0.40 -19.87 -0.52
CA GLN A 140 0.45 -21.29 -0.97
C GLN A 140 1.80 -21.92 -0.63
N LEU A 141 2.90 -21.18 -0.76
CA LEU A 141 4.24 -21.65 -0.39
C LEU A 141 4.41 -21.74 1.13
N ILE A 142 3.91 -20.76 1.87
CA ILE A 142 3.96 -20.71 3.33
C ILE A 142 3.27 -21.96 3.92
N LEU A 143 2.12 -22.38 3.39
CA LEU A 143 1.40 -23.54 3.89
C LEU A 143 2.16 -24.86 3.75
N GLN A 144 3.16 -24.94 2.88
CA GLN A 144 4.02 -26.13 2.75
C GLN A 144 4.97 -26.26 3.95
N GLU A 145 5.42 -25.14 4.51
CA GLU A 145 6.34 -25.10 5.65
C GLU A 145 5.60 -24.93 6.98
N SER A 146 4.52 -24.13 6.98
CA SER A 146 3.73 -23.75 8.16
C SER A 146 2.24 -24.04 7.92
N PRO A 147 1.80 -25.31 7.99
CA PRO A 147 0.42 -25.70 7.65
C PRO A 147 -0.64 -25.17 8.63
N ASN A 148 -0.23 -24.71 9.81
CA ASN A 148 -1.13 -24.14 10.82
C ASN A 148 -1.36 -22.64 10.65
N CYS A 149 -0.86 -22.03 9.57
CA CYS A 149 -1.13 -20.63 9.26
C CYS A 149 -2.55 -20.43 8.68
N ARG A 150 -3.08 -19.25 8.93
CA ARG A 150 -4.29 -18.72 8.32
C ARG A 150 -4.03 -17.30 7.81
N LEU A 151 -4.45 -17.03 6.58
CA LEU A 151 -4.38 -15.70 5.99
C LEU A 151 -5.71 -14.97 6.17
N TRP A 152 -5.64 -13.78 6.75
CA TRP A 152 -6.78 -12.88 6.89
C TRP A 152 -6.63 -11.70 5.94
N ILE A 153 -7.60 -11.54 5.05
CA ILE A 153 -7.69 -10.45 4.09
C ILE A 153 -8.81 -9.52 4.52
N VAL A 154 -8.42 -8.36 5.06
CA VAL A 154 -9.33 -7.38 5.64
C VAL A 154 -9.46 -6.20 4.69
N GLY A 155 -10.68 -5.94 4.24
CA GLY A 155 -11.00 -4.85 3.33
C GLY A 155 -11.96 -5.28 2.22
N ASP A 156 -12.28 -4.33 1.34
CA ASP A 156 -13.27 -4.51 0.28
C ASP A 156 -12.69 -4.06 -1.08
N GLY A 157 -13.32 -4.45 -2.18
CA GLY A 157 -12.89 -4.11 -3.54
C GLY A 157 -13.15 -5.20 -4.55
N ASP A 158 -12.28 -5.36 -5.55
CA ASP A 158 -12.39 -6.42 -6.56
C ASP A 158 -11.85 -7.76 -6.04
N TYR A 159 -12.78 -8.64 -5.68
CA TYR A 159 -12.47 -9.98 -5.18
C TYR A 159 -12.14 -10.99 -6.30
N GLN A 160 -12.43 -10.68 -7.57
CA GLN A 160 -12.39 -11.69 -8.64
C GLN A 160 -11.00 -12.31 -8.78
N ASN A 161 -9.96 -11.50 -8.88
CA ASN A 161 -8.58 -11.96 -8.98
C ASN A 161 -8.14 -12.69 -7.70
N SER A 162 -8.47 -12.13 -6.53
CA SER A 162 -8.12 -12.72 -5.24
C SER A 162 -8.78 -14.08 -5.03
N PHE A 163 -10.05 -14.26 -5.39
CA PHE A 163 -10.74 -15.55 -5.28
C PHE A 163 -10.19 -16.59 -6.25
N SER A 164 -9.82 -16.20 -7.46
CA SER A 164 -9.21 -17.12 -8.43
C SER A 164 -7.90 -17.71 -7.89
N GLU A 165 -7.03 -16.87 -7.35
CA GLU A 165 -5.76 -17.29 -6.73
C GLU A 165 -5.96 -18.09 -5.43
N ALA A 166 -7.01 -17.78 -4.66
CA ALA A 166 -7.32 -18.45 -3.41
C ALA A 166 -7.88 -19.86 -3.58
N ASN A 167 -8.42 -20.20 -4.74
CA ASN A 167 -9.18 -21.45 -4.96
C ASN A 167 -8.51 -22.71 -4.40
N PRO A 168 -7.20 -22.97 -4.61
CA PRO A 168 -6.53 -24.17 -4.10
C PRO A 168 -6.45 -24.26 -2.57
N ILE A 169 -6.48 -23.11 -1.88
CA ILE A 169 -6.23 -22.97 -0.44
C ILE A 169 -7.32 -22.16 0.29
N PHE A 170 -8.50 -22.05 -0.31
CA PHE A 170 -9.60 -21.20 0.16
C PHE A 170 -9.98 -21.46 1.63
N SER A 171 -9.93 -22.70 2.09
CA SER A 171 -10.21 -23.05 3.49
C SER A 171 -9.24 -22.46 4.51
N LYS A 172 -8.09 -21.98 4.07
CA LYS A 172 -7.05 -21.36 4.91
C LYS A 172 -7.05 -19.82 4.82
N ILE A 173 -7.94 -19.24 4.02
CA ILE A 173 -8.07 -17.78 3.85
C ILE A 173 -9.40 -17.31 4.41
N THR A 174 -9.37 -16.22 5.15
CA THR A 174 -10.56 -15.53 5.64
C THR A 174 -10.66 -14.16 5.00
N PHE A 175 -11.68 -13.93 4.18
CA PHE A 175 -12.03 -12.62 3.65
C PHE A 175 -13.07 -12.01 4.56
N THR A 176 -12.75 -10.91 5.24
CA THR A 176 -13.66 -10.28 6.21
C THR A 176 -14.61 -9.27 5.58
N GLY A 177 -14.27 -8.75 4.39
CA GLY A 177 -14.86 -7.52 3.91
C GLY A 177 -14.37 -6.31 4.73
N PHE A 178 -15.08 -5.20 4.60
CA PHE A 178 -14.85 -4.02 5.44
C PHE A 178 -15.18 -4.32 6.90
N VAL A 179 -14.31 -3.89 7.82
CA VAL A 179 -14.51 -3.95 9.26
C VAL A 179 -14.36 -2.55 9.86
N ASP A 180 -15.04 -2.29 10.98
CA ASP A 180 -14.84 -1.04 11.73
C ASP A 180 -13.46 -0.98 12.39
N GLN A 181 -13.03 0.22 12.79
CA GLN A 181 -11.71 0.45 13.38
C GLN A 181 -11.47 -0.38 14.67
N THR A 182 -12.51 -0.57 15.48
CA THR A 182 -12.38 -1.36 16.72
C THR A 182 -12.09 -2.82 16.39
N SER A 183 -12.82 -3.39 15.46
CA SER A 183 -12.61 -4.74 14.95
C SER A 183 -11.26 -4.91 14.27
N LEU A 184 -10.82 -3.92 13.49
CA LEU A 184 -9.50 -3.93 12.85
C LEU A 184 -8.37 -3.97 13.90
N PHE A 185 -8.46 -3.17 14.95
CA PHE A 185 -7.47 -3.14 16.01
C PHE A 185 -7.44 -4.45 16.84
N GLU A 186 -8.58 -5.11 17.00
CA GLU A 186 -8.61 -6.47 17.57
C GLU A 186 -7.85 -7.47 16.66
N LEU A 187 -8.04 -7.37 15.34
CA LEU A 187 -7.35 -8.24 14.38
C LEU A 187 -5.84 -8.00 14.34
N TYR A 188 -5.37 -6.76 14.39
CA TYR A 188 -3.94 -6.46 14.49
C TYR A 188 -3.30 -7.08 15.73
N ARG A 189 -4.01 -7.11 16.85
CA ARG A 189 -3.53 -7.73 18.10
C ARG A 189 -3.52 -9.25 18.09
N LEU A 190 -4.31 -9.87 17.21
CA LEU A 190 -4.36 -11.31 17.03
C LEU A 190 -3.33 -11.81 16.02
N ALA A 191 -2.92 -10.95 15.11
CA ALA A 191 -2.01 -11.31 14.03
C ALA A 191 -0.57 -11.51 14.55
N ASP A 192 0.12 -12.47 13.96
CA ASP A 192 1.52 -12.76 14.22
C ASP A 192 2.41 -11.98 13.24
N VAL A 193 1.96 -11.78 12.00
CA VAL A 193 2.68 -11.03 10.96
C VAL A 193 1.70 -10.20 10.13
N GLY A 194 2.00 -8.90 9.95
CA GLY A 194 1.34 -8.02 9.01
C GLY A 194 2.03 -8.02 7.64
N VAL A 195 1.28 -8.05 6.56
CA VAL A 195 1.86 -8.01 5.21
C VAL A 195 1.28 -6.86 4.40
N VAL A 196 2.17 -6.04 3.83
CA VAL A 196 1.82 -4.90 2.97
C VAL A 196 2.51 -5.05 1.62
N PRO A 197 1.96 -5.87 0.70
CA PRO A 197 2.57 -6.22 -0.59
C PRO A 197 2.21 -5.22 -1.69
N SER A 198 2.05 -3.95 -1.35
CA SER A 198 1.63 -2.91 -2.29
C SER A 198 2.69 -2.66 -3.35
N LEU A 199 2.27 -2.49 -4.61
CA LEU A 199 3.15 -2.08 -5.71
C LEU A 199 3.46 -0.58 -5.65
N PHE A 200 2.54 0.19 -5.05
CA PHE A 200 2.70 1.60 -4.77
C PHE A 200 1.96 2.00 -3.50
N GLU A 201 2.59 2.84 -2.68
CA GLU A 201 2.00 3.39 -1.46
C GLU A 201 2.66 4.76 -1.16
N PRO A 202 1.99 5.88 -1.36
CA PRO A 202 2.58 7.22 -1.20
C PRO A 202 3.09 7.52 0.21
N PHE A 203 2.45 6.94 1.22
CA PHE A 203 2.84 7.05 2.63
C PHE A 203 2.76 5.70 3.34
N GLY A 204 1.56 5.11 3.46
CA GLY A 204 1.34 3.85 4.16
C GLY A 204 0.79 4.00 5.57
N TYR A 205 -0.50 4.27 5.70
CA TYR A 205 -1.18 4.27 7.00
C TYR A 205 -1.20 2.88 7.64
N VAL A 206 -1.46 1.85 6.85
CA VAL A 206 -1.60 0.47 7.33
C VAL A 206 -0.37 -0.04 8.06
N PRO A 207 0.87 0.08 7.54
CA PRO A 207 2.04 -0.33 8.30
C PRO A 207 2.24 0.49 9.58
N VAL A 208 1.88 1.78 9.61
CA VAL A 208 1.94 2.58 10.85
C VAL A 208 0.95 2.04 11.88
N GLU A 209 -0.28 1.70 11.47
CA GLU A 209 -1.27 1.07 12.34
C GLU A 209 -0.77 -0.28 12.89
N MET A 210 -0.16 -1.11 12.04
CA MET A 210 0.44 -2.38 12.45
C MET A 210 1.55 -2.17 13.48
N MET A 211 2.48 -1.22 13.25
CA MET A 211 3.54 -0.88 14.20
C MET A 211 3.00 -0.38 15.54
N MET A 212 1.94 0.42 15.54
CA MET A 212 1.27 0.86 16.78
C MET A 212 0.71 -0.32 17.60
N HIS A 213 0.50 -1.47 16.98
CA HIS A 213 0.05 -2.70 17.64
C HIS A 213 1.18 -3.71 17.85
N GLU A 214 2.44 -3.26 17.71
CA GLU A 214 3.64 -4.09 17.89
C GLU A 214 3.70 -5.30 16.95
N LEU A 215 2.98 -5.21 15.81
CA LEU A 215 2.89 -6.27 14.82
C LEU A 215 4.11 -6.21 13.89
N PRO A 216 4.93 -7.25 13.79
CA PRO A 216 6.03 -7.30 12.82
C PRO A 216 5.51 -7.32 11.39
N ILE A 217 6.22 -6.65 10.47
CA ILE A 217 5.73 -6.36 9.13
C ILE A 217 6.64 -6.97 8.06
N VAL A 218 6.02 -7.53 7.02
CA VAL A 218 6.68 -7.74 5.73
C VAL A 218 6.04 -6.80 4.71
N ALA A 219 6.84 -5.89 4.14
CA ALA A 219 6.35 -4.92 3.15
C ALA A 219 7.20 -4.93 1.88
N THR A 220 6.65 -4.46 0.79
CA THR A 220 7.43 -4.18 -0.42
C THR A 220 8.31 -2.94 -0.24
N ALA A 221 9.51 -2.96 -0.82
CA ALA A 221 10.42 -1.82 -0.83
C ALA A 221 10.02 -0.84 -1.94
N THR A 222 8.89 -0.16 -1.77
CA THR A 222 8.35 0.77 -2.76
C THR A 222 7.96 2.10 -2.14
N SER A 223 8.11 3.19 -2.90
CA SER A 223 7.61 4.54 -2.59
C SER A 223 7.68 4.90 -1.09
N GLY A 224 6.59 5.38 -0.49
CA GLY A 224 6.52 5.74 0.92
C GLY A 224 6.72 4.57 1.89
N LEU A 225 6.38 3.32 1.50
CA LEU A 225 6.65 2.14 2.34
C LEU A 225 8.13 1.97 2.66
N ASN A 226 9.00 2.29 1.71
CA ASN A 226 10.44 2.18 1.90
C ASN A 226 10.99 3.16 2.94
N GLU A 227 10.24 4.23 3.23
CA GLU A 227 10.59 5.22 4.25
C GLU A 227 9.95 4.90 5.60
N VAL A 228 8.73 4.36 5.60
CA VAL A 228 7.96 4.08 6.82
C VAL A 228 8.39 2.78 7.50
N VAL A 229 8.67 1.74 6.71
CA VAL A 229 9.11 0.43 7.26
C VAL A 229 10.63 0.35 7.18
N ASP A 230 11.30 0.26 8.31
CA ASP A 230 12.73 0.05 8.42
C ASP A 230 13.07 -1.31 9.08
N GLU A 231 14.35 -1.60 9.23
CA GLU A 231 14.83 -2.88 9.77
C GLU A 231 14.48 -3.11 11.26
N SER A 232 14.06 -2.07 11.98
CA SER A 232 13.66 -2.17 13.38
C SER A 232 12.23 -2.69 13.56
N CYS A 233 11.38 -2.54 12.55
CA CYS A 233 9.95 -2.87 12.62
C CYS A 233 9.50 -3.90 11.58
N GLY A 234 10.32 -4.22 10.56
CA GLY A 234 9.90 -5.15 9.53
C GLY A 234 10.96 -5.54 8.51
N LEU A 235 10.55 -6.40 7.59
CA LEU A 235 11.37 -6.88 6.48
C LEU A 235 10.82 -6.35 5.16
N LYS A 236 11.71 -6.01 4.25
CA LYS A 236 11.33 -5.47 2.93
C LYS A 236 11.61 -6.47 1.80
N VAL A 237 10.69 -6.53 0.84
CA VAL A 237 10.81 -7.30 -0.41
C VAL A 237 10.95 -6.31 -1.56
N PRO A 238 12.06 -6.33 -2.32
CA PRO A 238 12.21 -5.44 -3.47
C PRO A 238 11.20 -5.80 -4.57
N LEU A 239 10.74 -4.79 -5.30
CA LEU A 239 9.95 -5.01 -6.50
C LEU A 239 10.84 -5.42 -7.67
N ILE A 240 10.31 -6.30 -8.52
CA ILE A 240 10.88 -6.63 -9.84
C ILE A 240 10.21 -5.71 -10.85
N VAL A 241 10.94 -4.70 -11.31
CA VAL A 241 10.41 -3.69 -12.26
C VAL A 241 10.98 -3.94 -13.64
N SER A 242 10.12 -3.99 -14.64
CA SER A 242 10.46 -4.01 -16.06
C SER A 242 9.59 -2.97 -16.80
N PRO A 243 9.90 -2.59 -18.05
CA PRO A 243 9.05 -1.66 -18.79
C PRO A 243 7.58 -2.09 -18.95
N ASP A 244 7.31 -3.39 -18.86
CA ASP A 244 5.99 -3.97 -19.10
C ASP A 244 5.25 -4.35 -17.81
N SER A 245 5.97 -4.64 -16.71
CA SER A 245 5.38 -5.15 -15.45
C SER A 245 6.10 -4.64 -14.20
N VAL A 246 5.34 -4.65 -13.11
CA VAL A 246 5.87 -4.53 -11.73
C VAL A 246 5.39 -5.76 -10.97
N GLU A 247 6.31 -6.52 -10.41
CA GLU A 247 6.02 -7.81 -9.79
C GLU A 247 6.70 -7.93 -8.42
N ILE A 248 6.22 -8.90 -7.64
CA ILE A 248 6.78 -9.28 -6.35
C ILE A 248 7.30 -10.71 -6.46
N ASP A 249 8.54 -10.95 -6.04
CA ASP A 249 9.04 -12.32 -5.85
C ASP A 249 8.26 -12.98 -4.71
N THR A 250 7.30 -13.84 -5.08
CA THR A 250 6.42 -14.52 -4.13
C THR A 250 7.17 -15.53 -3.26
N SER A 251 8.27 -16.09 -3.74
CA SER A 251 9.12 -17.00 -2.97
C SER A 251 9.87 -16.23 -1.88
N LEU A 252 10.46 -15.08 -2.22
CA LEU A 252 11.12 -14.22 -1.25
C LEU A 252 10.13 -13.64 -0.24
N LEU A 253 8.92 -13.25 -0.70
CA LEU A 253 7.85 -12.79 0.18
C LEU A 253 7.47 -13.88 1.19
N ALA A 254 7.26 -15.12 0.72
CA ALA A 254 6.96 -16.27 1.59
C ALA A 254 8.06 -16.53 2.62
N GLN A 255 9.33 -16.56 2.19
CA GLN A 255 10.48 -16.77 3.07
C GLN A 255 10.55 -15.72 4.20
N LYS A 256 10.33 -14.44 3.87
CA LYS A 256 10.36 -13.35 4.87
C LYS A 256 9.19 -13.45 5.85
N ILE A 257 8.02 -13.86 5.40
CA ILE A 257 6.86 -14.09 6.27
C ILE A 257 7.13 -15.27 7.21
N VAL A 258 7.60 -16.41 6.69
CA VAL A 258 7.95 -17.59 7.50
C VAL A 258 9.04 -17.27 8.54
N TYR A 259 9.99 -16.41 8.20
CA TYR A 259 11.04 -16.00 9.14
C TYR A 259 10.50 -15.24 10.36
N LEU A 260 9.37 -14.51 10.22
CA LEU A 260 8.75 -13.76 11.32
C LEU A 260 7.70 -14.57 12.11
N LEU A 261 7.21 -15.69 11.56
CA LEU A 261 6.28 -16.61 12.23
C LEU A 261 6.97 -17.52 13.24
#